data_82f6b5b6e3731428f1746aad89cb612e
#
_entry.id   82f6b5b6e3731428f1746aad89cb612e
#
_cell.length_a   1.000
_cell.length_b   1.000
_cell.length_c   1.000
_cell.angle_alpha   90.00
_cell.angle_beta   90.00
_cell.angle_gamma   90.00
#
_symmetry.space_group_name_H-M   'P 1'
#
loop_
_entity.id
_entity.type
_entity.pdbx_description
1 polymer ?
#
loop_
_entity_poly.entity_id
_entity_poly.type
_entity_poly.pdbx_seq_one_letter_code
_entity_poly.pdbx_strand_id
1 'polypeptide(L)'
;GQIVIGSGAEYLYGLIVQLLGRERVFALEDPSYDKIRRVYQAQGVRCEMLRLGSDGIRSDELSRATATVLHVTPFHSFPSLVTASAGKRLEYLCWAKEREGYIVEDDFDSEFSVSSKSEDTLFSLESEQSVIYMNTFSKTIAPSMRVGYMVLPPALAERFRREVGFYSCTVPVFEQYV
;
A
#
# COMPACT_ATOMS: atom_id res chain seq x y z
N GLY A 1 -8.19 17.65 -2.10
CA GLY A 1 -8.44 16.25 -2.44
C GLY A 1 -7.47 15.32 -1.75
N GLN A 2 -7.83 14.05 -1.64
CA GLN A 2 -7.06 12.98 -1.01
C GLN A 2 -6.28 12.14 -2.04
N ILE A 3 -6.56 12.33 -3.34
CA ILE A 3 -5.99 11.52 -4.42
C ILE A 3 -4.67 12.15 -4.89
N VAL A 4 -3.63 11.32 -4.97
CA VAL A 4 -2.33 11.64 -5.55
C VAL A 4 -2.09 10.70 -6.72
N ILE A 5 -1.77 11.25 -7.88
CA ILE A 5 -1.51 10.50 -9.11
C ILE A 5 0.00 10.46 -9.36
N GLY A 6 0.51 9.32 -9.81
CA GLY A 6 1.92 9.14 -10.12
C GLY A 6 2.19 8.12 -11.22
N SER A 7 3.40 8.08 -11.74
CA SER A 7 3.81 7.21 -12.85
C SER A 7 4.03 5.74 -12.42
N GLY A 8 2.99 5.13 -11.88
CA GLY A 8 2.96 3.74 -11.43
C GLY A 8 3.37 3.55 -9.97
N ALA A 9 3.23 2.30 -9.49
CA ALA A 9 3.41 1.95 -8.08
C ALA A 9 4.78 2.31 -7.51
N GLU A 10 5.86 2.06 -8.26
CA GLU A 10 7.24 2.33 -7.79
C GLU A 10 7.49 3.80 -7.44
N TYR A 11 6.92 4.72 -8.23
CA TYR A 11 6.98 6.14 -7.94
C TYR A 11 6.18 6.49 -6.68
N LEU A 12 4.98 5.91 -6.54
CA LEU A 12 4.14 6.10 -5.36
C LEU A 12 4.80 5.57 -4.10
N TYR A 13 5.49 4.42 -4.14
CA TYR A 13 6.27 3.94 -2.99
C TYR A 13 7.33 4.96 -2.54
N GLY A 14 8.01 5.60 -3.51
CA GLY A 14 8.97 6.66 -3.21
C GLY A 14 8.33 7.86 -2.51
N LEU A 15 7.14 8.29 -2.96
CA LEU A 15 6.39 9.37 -2.32
C LEU A 15 5.90 8.99 -0.92
N ILE A 16 5.48 7.73 -0.71
CA ILE A 16 5.08 7.23 0.61
C ILE A 16 6.25 7.29 1.59
N VAL A 17 7.45 6.88 1.16
CA VAL A 17 8.66 6.97 2.01
C VAL A 17 8.98 8.42 2.37
N GLN A 18 8.85 9.34 1.44
CA GLN A 18 9.08 10.77 1.72
C GLN A 18 8.03 11.34 2.67
N LEU A 19 6.77 10.91 2.52
CA LEU A 19 5.67 11.35 3.36
C LEU A 19 5.77 10.78 4.78
N LEU A 20 6.07 9.51 4.94
CA LEU A 20 6.07 8.83 6.25
C LEU A 20 7.41 8.96 6.99
N GLY A 21 8.52 9.13 6.28
CA GLY A 21 9.87 9.21 6.81
C GLY A 21 10.67 7.92 6.63
N ARG A 22 11.98 8.07 6.34
CA ARG A 22 12.91 6.95 6.09
C ARG A 22 13.32 6.21 7.36
N GLU A 23 13.18 6.85 8.51
CA GLU A 23 13.51 6.31 9.84
C GLU A 23 12.50 5.25 10.29
N ARG A 24 11.32 5.21 9.69
CA ARG A 24 10.32 4.18 9.96
C ARG A 24 10.75 2.83 9.40
N VAL A 25 10.36 1.78 10.10
CA VAL A 25 10.52 0.41 9.62
C VAL A 25 9.25 -0.02 8.90
N PHE A 26 9.41 -0.58 7.72
CA PHE A 26 8.32 -1.08 6.89
C PHE A 26 8.26 -2.59 6.97
N ALA A 27 7.13 -3.13 7.42
CA ALA A 27 6.84 -4.56 7.37
C ALA A 27 6.24 -4.92 6.02
N LEU A 28 6.71 -6.01 5.43
CA LEU A 28 6.27 -6.55 4.15
C LEU A 28 5.89 -8.02 4.31
N GLU A 29 4.98 -8.50 3.49
CA GLU A 29 4.63 -9.92 3.39
C GLU A 29 5.83 -10.78 2.96
N ASP A 30 5.94 -12.01 3.48
CA ASP A 30 6.95 -12.99 3.08
C ASP A 30 6.28 -14.34 2.77
N PRO A 31 6.28 -14.79 1.51
CA PRO A 31 6.85 -14.14 0.32
C PRO A 31 6.04 -12.95 -0.17
N SER A 32 6.69 -11.98 -0.81
CA SER A 32 6.07 -10.87 -1.51
C SER A 32 6.76 -10.61 -2.85
N TYR A 33 6.20 -9.71 -3.65
CA TYR A 33 6.87 -9.24 -4.87
C TYR A 33 8.17 -8.52 -4.50
N ASP A 34 9.32 -9.14 -4.77
CA ASP A 34 10.65 -8.68 -4.34
C ASP A 34 10.97 -7.22 -4.72
N LYS A 35 10.36 -6.72 -5.77
CA LYS A 35 10.52 -5.35 -6.22
C LYS A 35 10.04 -4.33 -5.19
N ILE A 36 8.98 -4.62 -4.42
CA ILE A 36 8.49 -3.75 -3.35
C ILE A 36 9.60 -3.52 -2.33
N ARG A 37 10.20 -4.61 -1.84
CA ARG A 37 11.30 -4.54 -0.89
C ARG A 37 12.50 -3.76 -1.45
N ARG A 38 12.89 -4.04 -2.70
CA ARG A 38 14.03 -3.37 -3.34
C ARG A 38 13.82 -1.88 -3.49
N VAL A 39 12.62 -1.44 -3.86
CA VAL A 39 12.30 -0.01 -3.98
C VAL A 39 12.38 0.68 -2.62
N TYR A 40 11.82 0.10 -1.57
CA TYR A 40 11.91 0.66 -0.23
C TYR A 40 13.36 0.72 0.27
N GLN A 41 14.14 -0.36 0.09
CA GLN A 41 15.55 -0.39 0.47
C GLN A 41 16.39 0.63 -0.31
N ALA A 42 16.13 0.83 -1.61
CA ALA A 42 16.78 1.85 -2.42
C ALA A 42 16.46 3.28 -1.94
N GLN A 43 15.34 3.48 -1.27
CA GLN A 43 14.98 4.73 -0.61
C GLN A 43 15.61 4.88 0.79
N GLY A 44 16.37 3.90 1.25
CA GLY A 44 17.02 3.91 2.56
C GLY A 44 16.15 3.40 3.72
N VAL A 45 15.01 2.76 3.43
CA VAL A 45 14.09 2.23 4.44
C VAL A 45 14.53 0.84 4.90
N ARG A 46 14.47 0.59 6.20
CA ARG A 46 14.62 -0.76 6.78
C ARG A 46 13.31 -1.54 6.60
N CYS A 47 13.42 -2.74 6.01
CA CYS A 47 12.27 -3.63 5.81
C CYS A 47 12.34 -4.84 6.75
N GLU A 48 11.22 -5.19 7.36
CA GLU A 48 10.98 -6.45 8.07
C GLU A 48 10.09 -7.34 7.21
N MET A 49 10.51 -8.60 7.02
CA MET A 49 9.74 -9.58 6.25
C MET A 49 8.90 -10.42 7.22
N LEU A 50 7.58 -10.38 7.08
CA LEU A 50 6.63 -11.08 7.95
C LEU A 50 6.01 -12.25 7.21
N ARG A 51 6.16 -13.47 7.74
CA ARG A 51 5.69 -14.69 7.08
C ARG A 51 4.19 -14.72 6.93
N LEU A 52 3.75 -15.12 5.73
CA LEU A 52 2.35 -15.39 5.47
C LEU A 52 1.91 -16.73 6.10
N GLY A 53 0.67 -16.75 6.57
CA GLY A 53 -0.10 -17.95 6.88
C GLY A 53 -1.09 -18.24 5.75
N SER A 54 -2.12 -19.02 6.06
CA SER A 54 -3.18 -19.36 5.11
C SER A 54 -4.19 -18.24 4.82
N ASP A 55 -4.24 -17.23 5.67
CA ASP A 55 -5.26 -16.17 5.67
C ASP A 55 -4.68 -14.75 5.77
N GLY A 56 -3.40 -14.58 5.48
CA GLY A 56 -2.64 -13.33 5.59
C GLY A 56 -1.38 -13.50 6.43
N ILE A 57 -0.80 -12.42 6.91
CA ILE A 57 0.40 -12.45 7.76
C ILE A 57 0.07 -13.14 9.08
N ARG A 58 0.98 -14.00 9.53
CA ARG A 58 0.83 -14.72 10.79
C ARG A 58 0.75 -13.76 11.97
N SER A 59 -0.16 -14.00 12.90
CA SER A 59 -0.38 -13.13 14.06
C SER A 59 0.84 -13.06 14.98
N ASP A 60 1.61 -14.15 15.09
CA ASP A 60 2.85 -14.15 15.87
C ASP A 60 3.98 -13.32 15.22
N GLU A 61 3.99 -13.20 13.90
CA GLU A 61 4.91 -12.30 13.18
C GLU A 61 4.49 -10.83 13.36
N LEU A 62 3.18 -10.53 13.20
CA LEU A 62 2.65 -9.18 13.44
C LEU A 62 2.92 -8.67 14.85
N SER A 63 2.71 -9.52 15.86
CA SER A 63 2.90 -9.13 17.26
C SER A 63 4.35 -8.79 17.61
N ARG A 64 5.30 -9.48 16.98
CA ARG A 64 6.76 -9.31 17.20
C ARG A 64 7.39 -8.22 16.35
N ALA A 65 6.71 -7.76 15.30
CA ALA A 65 7.25 -6.75 14.39
C ALA A 65 7.56 -5.44 15.12
N THR A 66 8.70 -4.85 14.80
CA THR A 66 9.08 -3.51 15.29
C THR A 66 8.65 -2.40 14.33
N ALA A 67 8.15 -2.79 13.17
CA ALA A 67 7.66 -1.89 12.14
C ALA A 67 6.49 -1.03 12.62
N THR A 68 6.38 0.16 12.01
CA THR A 68 5.26 1.09 12.18
C THR A 68 4.54 1.39 10.86
N VAL A 69 4.98 0.80 9.77
CA VAL A 69 4.30 0.82 8.48
C VAL A 69 4.16 -0.61 7.99
N LEU A 70 2.95 -1.01 7.63
CA LEU A 70 2.64 -2.33 7.10
C LEU A 70 2.22 -2.21 5.63
N HIS A 71 2.98 -2.78 4.72
CA HIS A 71 2.62 -2.85 3.31
C HIS A 71 2.06 -4.24 3.00
N VAL A 72 0.82 -4.30 2.57
CA VAL A 72 0.09 -5.54 2.27
C VAL A 72 -0.61 -5.49 0.92
N THR A 73 -0.78 -6.68 0.34
CA THR A 73 -1.59 -6.93 -0.86
C THR A 73 -2.75 -7.86 -0.50
N PRO A 74 -3.81 -7.35 0.17
CA PRO A 74 -4.74 -8.17 0.93
C PRO A 74 -5.64 -9.06 0.06
N PHE A 75 -5.82 -8.74 -1.24
CA PHE A 75 -6.67 -9.51 -2.14
C PHE A 75 -5.93 -10.68 -2.80
N HIS A 76 -4.71 -10.47 -3.26
CA HIS A 76 -3.88 -11.50 -3.89
C HIS A 76 -2.39 -11.23 -3.62
N SER A 77 -1.88 -11.74 -2.50
CA SER A 77 -0.45 -11.60 -2.22
C SER A 77 0.38 -12.41 -3.22
N PHE A 78 1.14 -11.73 -4.09
CA PHE A 78 2.01 -12.40 -5.05
C PHE A 78 3.39 -12.71 -4.43
N PRO A 79 3.95 -13.91 -4.60
CA PRO A 79 3.50 -15.03 -5.45
C PRO A 79 2.62 -16.07 -4.74
N SER A 80 2.29 -15.88 -3.46
CA SER A 80 1.61 -16.87 -2.63
C SER A 80 0.13 -17.07 -3.00
N LEU A 81 -0.51 -16.06 -3.59
CA LEU A 81 -1.95 -15.95 -3.86
C LEU A 81 -2.81 -16.00 -2.58
N VAL A 82 -2.22 -15.80 -1.42
CA VAL A 82 -2.94 -15.72 -0.16
C VAL A 82 -3.81 -14.47 -0.16
N THR A 83 -5.09 -14.65 0.20
CA THR A 83 -6.04 -13.57 0.43
C THR A 83 -6.22 -13.37 1.94
N ALA A 84 -6.12 -12.14 2.40
CA ALA A 84 -6.34 -11.82 3.80
C ALA A 84 -7.83 -11.99 4.16
N SER A 85 -8.11 -12.83 5.15
CA SER A 85 -9.49 -13.00 5.66
C SER A 85 -10.02 -11.71 6.29
N ALA A 86 -11.33 -11.60 6.43
CA ALA A 86 -11.94 -10.43 7.09
C ALA A 86 -11.40 -10.24 8.52
N GLY A 87 -11.22 -11.34 9.28
CA GLY A 87 -10.60 -11.29 10.61
C GLY A 87 -9.16 -10.76 10.57
N LYS A 88 -8.38 -11.19 9.57
CA LYS A 88 -7.00 -10.75 9.38
C LYS A 88 -6.92 -9.27 8.99
N ARG A 89 -7.83 -8.78 8.18
CA ARG A 89 -7.93 -7.34 7.83
C ARG A 89 -8.19 -6.49 9.07
N LEU A 90 -9.10 -6.92 9.95
CA LEU A 90 -9.33 -6.25 11.23
C LEU A 90 -8.09 -6.29 12.13
N GLU A 91 -7.36 -7.41 12.16
CA GLU A 91 -6.11 -7.54 12.90
C GLU A 91 -5.06 -6.53 12.40
N TYR A 92 -4.92 -6.33 11.08
CA TYR A 92 -4.03 -5.31 10.50
C TYR A 92 -4.40 -3.90 10.96
N LEU A 93 -5.70 -3.57 10.95
CA LEU A 93 -6.18 -2.26 11.41
C LEU A 93 -5.90 -2.04 12.91
N CYS A 94 -6.14 -3.04 13.74
CA CYS A 94 -5.81 -3.00 15.16
C CYS A 94 -4.29 -2.84 15.37
N TRP A 95 -3.48 -3.60 14.61
CA TRP A 95 -2.02 -3.52 14.66
C TRP A 95 -1.52 -2.10 14.35
N ALA A 96 -2.06 -1.45 13.30
CA ALA A 96 -1.68 -0.09 12.94
C ALA A 96 -2.08 0.91 14.03
N LYS A 97 -3.29 0.78 14.57
CA LYS A 97 -3.80 1.65 15.63
C LYS A 97 -2.96 1.57 16.91
N GLU A 98 -2.61 0.37 17.36
CA GLU A 98 -1.82 0.14 18.58
C GLU A 98 -0.41 0.73 18.47
N ARG A 99 0.15 0.84 17.27
CA ARG A 99 1.49 1.33 16.99
C ARG A 99 1.54 2.78 16.51
N GLU A 100 0.40 3.46 16.47
CA GLU A 100 0.29 4.77 15.81
C GLU A 100 0.95 4.75 14.42
N GLY A 101 0.72 3.65 13.73
CA GLY A 101 1.36 3.31 12.46
C GLY A 101 0.45 3.51 11.27
N TYR A 102 0.93 3.07 10.10
CA TYR A 102 0.21 3.17 8.85
C TYR A 102 0.15 1.83 8.12
N ILE A 103 -0.88 1.65 7.30
CA ILE A 103 -0.99 0.54 6.37
C ILE A 103 -0.93 1.11 4.95
N VAL A 104 -0.12 0.51 4.10
CA VAL A 104 -0.15 0.69 2.65
C VAL A 104 -0.88 -0.51 2.07
N GLU A 105 -2.11 -0.30 1.64
CA GLU A 105 -2.93 -1.29 0.95
C GLU A 105 -2.66 -1.18 -0.55
N ASP A 106 -1.87 -2.10 -1.08
CA ASP A 106 -1.55 -2.16 -2.51
C ASP A 106 -2.53 -3.11 -3.22
N ASP A 107 -3.48 -2.50 -3.89
CA ASP A 107 -4.55 -3.19 -4.59
C ASP A 107 -4.30 -3.16 -6.10
N PHE A 108 -3.47 -4.09 -6.57
CA PHE A 108 -3.00 -4.06 -7.95
C PHE A 108 -3.85 -4.89 -8.93
N ASP A 109 -4.81 -5.69 -8.45
CA ASP A 109 -5.56 -6.62 -9.30
C ASP A 109 -6.98 -6.98 -8.81
N SER A 110 -7.56 -6.26 -7.84
CA SER A 110 -8.90 -6.55 -7.31
C SER A 110 -10.01 -6.49 -8.37
N GLU A 111 -9.82 -5.69 -9.43
CA GLU A 111 -10.76 -5.62 -10.55
C GLU A 111 -10.90 -6.95 -11.32
N PHE A 112 -9.93 -7.84 -11.20
CA PHE A 112 -9.95 -9.18 -11.82
C PHE A 112 -10.47 -10.28 -10.90
N SER A 113 -10.98 -9.92 -9.72
CA SER A 113 -11.54 -10.89 -8.78
C SER A 113 -12.76 -11.61 -9.41
N VAL A 114 -12.71 -12.94 -9.41
CA VAL A 114 -13.81 -13.81 -9.88
C VAL A 114 -14.93 -13.93 -8.83
N SER A 115 -14.73 -13.36 -7.65
CA SER A 115 -15.72 -13.39 -6.57
C SER A 115 -16.95 -12.54 -6.95
N SER A 116 -18.13 -13.15 -6.82
CA SER A 116 -19.41 -12.46 -7.03
C SER A 116 -19.74 -11.46 -5.90
N LYS A 117 -18.94 -11.44 -4.82
CA LYS A 117 -19.09 -10.53 -3.69
C LYS A 117 -17.89 -9.60 -3.63
N SER A 118 -18.16 -8.30 -3.76
CA SER A 118 -17.14 -7.28 -3.49
C SER A 118 -16.69 -7.41 -2.05
N GLU A 119 -15.38 -7.55 -1.86
CA GLU A 119 -14.80 -7.52 -0.52
C GLU A 119 -14.41 -6.09 -0.16
N ASP A 120 -14.64 -5.71 1.10
CA ASP A 120 -14.28 -4.39 1.59
C ASP A 120 -12.75 -4.24 1.63
N THR A 121 -12.24 -3.11 1.16
CA THR A 121 -10.83 -2.76 1.30
C THR A 121 -10.53 -2.35 2.74
N LEU A 122 -9.27 -2.42 3.16
CA LEU A 122 -8.83 -1.87 4.45
C LEU A 122 -9.17 -0.37 4.53
N PHE A 123 -8.99 0.34 3.42
CA PHE A 123 -9.32 1.75 3.31
C PHE A 123 -10.83 2.00 3.49
N SER A 124 -11.71 1.14 2.98
CA SER A 124 -13.15 1.31 3.17
C SER A 124 -13.59 1.07 4.62
N LEU A 125 -12.85 0.23 5.35
CA LEU A 125 -13.08 -0.05 6.76
C LEU A 125 -12.52 1.04 7.68
N GLU A 126 -11.42 1.70 7.26
CA GLU A 126 -10.75 2.75 8.02
C GLU A 126 -10.09 3.79 7.10
N SER A 127 -10.84 4.77 6.64
CA SER A 127 -10.39 5.81 5.68
C SER A 127 -9.82 7.08 6.32
N GLU A 128 -9.92 7.22 7.64
CA GLU A 128 -9.71 8.51 8.30
C GLU A 128 -8.29 8.74 8.83
N GLN A 129 -7.56 7.69 9.20
CA GLN A 129 -6.34 7.88 9.98
C GLN A 129 -5.11 7.14 9.45
N SER A 130 -5.19 5.84 9.17
CA SER A 130 -4.02 4.97 9.08
C SER A 130 -3.82 4.26 7.75
N VAL A 131 -4.82 4.16 6.90
CA VAL A 131 -4.73 3.39 5.66
C VAL A 131 -4.47 4.29 4.45
N ILE A 132 -3.38 4.02 3.74
CA ILE A 132 -3.06 4.57 2.42
C ILE A 132 -3.48 3.50 1.41
N TYR A 133 -4.52 3.78 0.62
CA TYR A 133 -4.91 2.90 -0.47
C TYR A 133 -4.14 3.26 -1.74
N MET A 134 -3.68 2.27 -2.50
CA MET A 134 -3.07 2.52 -3.80
C MET A 134 -3.48 1.46 -4.82
N ASN A 135 -3.53 1.90 -6.08
CA ASN A 135 -3.84 1.04 -7.22
C ASN A 135 -3.14 1.56 -8.48
N THR A 136 -3.08 0.74 -9.52
CA THR A 136 -2.47 1.09 -10.81
C THR A 136 -3.29 0.61 -11.99
N PHE A 137 -3.31 1.38 -13.06
CA PHE A 137 -3.98 1.01 -14.32
C PHE A 137 -3.14 0.11 -15.23
N SER A 138 -1.94 -0.27 -14.79
CA SER A 138 -1.01 -1.08 -15.61
C SER A 138 -1.56 -2.45 -16.00
N LYS A 139 -2.47 -3.02 -15.23
CA LYS A 139 -3.11 -4.31 -15.53
C LYS A 139 -4.49 -4.14 -16.18
N THR A 140 -5.23 -3.12 -15.80
CA THR A 140 -6.59 -2.87 -16.26
C THR A 140 -6.65 -2.30 -17.68
N ILE A 141 -5.66 -1.46 -18.06
CA ILE A 141 -5.64 -0.82 -19.38
C ILE A 141 -4.47 -1.34 -20.20
N ALA A 142 -3.25 -0.99 -19.84
CA ALA A 142 -2.05 -1.48 -20.52
C ALA A 142 -0.80 -1.29 -19.64
N PRO A 143 0.18 -2.20 -19.68
CA PRO A 143 1.43 -2.08 -18.92
C PRO A 143 2.27 -0.84 -19.28
N SER A 144 2.13 -0.34 -20.52
CA SER A 144 2.78 0.90 -20.99
C SER A 144 2.16 2.15 -20.40
N MET A 145 0.89 2.07 -19.98
CA MET A 145 0.20 3.16 -19.31
C MET A 145 0.67 3.21 -17.84
N ARG A 146 1.67 4.04 -17.61
CA ARG A 146 2.32 4.16 -16.31
C ARG A 146 1.55 5.08 -15.36
N VAL A 147 0.27 4.80 -15.15
CA VAL A 147 -0.60 5.56 -14.24
C VAL A 147 -0.92 4.73 -13.02
N GLY A 148 -0.67 5.29 -11.86
CA GLY A 148 -1.12 4.79 -10.57
C GLY A 148 -1.66 5.94 -9.72
N TYR A 149 -2.38 5.61 -8.69
CA TYR A 149 -2.89 6.58 -7.74
C TYR A 149 -2.85 6.03 -6.32
N MET A 150 -2.78 6.95 -5.37
CA MET A 150 -3.00 6.63 -3.96
C MET A 150 -4.05 7.57 -3.37
N VAL A 151 -4.83 7.04 -2.43
CA VAL A 151 -5.80 7.79 -1.65
C VAL A 151 -5.27 7.89 -0.23
N LEU A 152 -5.05 9.11 0.21
CA LEU A 152 -4.48 9.40 1.53
C LEU A 152 -5.59 9.71 2.53
N PRO A 153 -5.45 9.30 3.80
CA PRO A 153 -6.26 9.85 4.88
C PRO A 153 -6.17 11.38 4.94
N PRO A 154 -7.19 12.10 5.42
CA PRO A 154 -7.24 13.56 5.40
C PRO A 154 -5.99 14.24 5.96
N ALA A 155 -5.53 13.82 7.12
CA ALA A 155 -4.35 14.39 7.78
C ALA A 155 -3.06 14.15 6.96
N LEU A 156 -2.89 12.96 6.37
CA LEU A 156 -1.76 12.67 5.48
C LEU A 156 -1.87 13.44 4.16
N ALA A 157 -3.06 13.67 3.63
CA ALA A 157 -3.26 14.47 2.43
C ALA A 157 -2.88 15.94 2.65
N GLU A 158 -3.16 16.50 3.82
CA GLU A 158 -2.69 17.84 4.20
C GLU A 158 -1.17 17.89 4.35
N ARG A 159 -0.60 16.90 5.04
CA ARG A 159 0.84 16.78 5.20
C ARG A 159 1.53 16.62 3.84
N PHE A 160 1.00 15.79 2.96
CA PHE A 160 1.51 15.61 1.60
C PHE A 160 1.58 16.94 0.84
N ARG A 161 0.49 17.72 0.82
CA ARG A 161 0.47 19.02 0.14
C ARG A 161 1.53 19.99 0.67
N ARG A 162 1.76 19.98 1.98
CA ARG A 162 2.73 20.87 2.63
C ARG A 162 4.17 20.42 2.41
N GLU A 163 4.46 19.12 2.52
CA GLU A 163 5.82 18.60 2.62
C GLU A 163 6.32 17.95 1.33
N VAL A 164 5.42 17.40 0.51
CA VAL A 164 5.75 16.62 -0.69
C VAL A 164 5.11 17.20 -1.96
N GLY A 165 4.11 18.07 -1.82
CA GLY A 165 3.31 18.60 -2.93
C GLY A 165 4.07 19.51 -3.92
N PHE A 166 5.36 19.78 -3.69
CA PHE A 166 6.21 20.49 -4.64
C PHE A 166 6.67 19.61 -5.83
N TYR A 167 6.54 18.29 -5.73
CA TYR A 167 6.79 17.41 -6.86
C TYR A 167 5.71 17.58 -7.92
N SER A 168 6.12 17.77 -9.16
CA SER A 168 5.20 17.77 -10.30
C SER A 168 4.60 16.38 -10.50
N CYS A 169 3.35 16.33 -10.98
CA CYS A 169 2.74 15.08 -11.41
C CYS A 169 3.58 14.49 -12.55
N THR A 170 4.01 13.24 -12.39
CA THR A 170 4.87 12.55 -13.36
C THR A 170 4.10 11.85 -14.48
N VAL A 171 2.77 11.84 -14.40
CA VAL A 171 1.90 11.26 -15.44
C VAL A 171 1.72 12.29 -16.55
N PRO A 172 2.03 11.96 -17.82
CA PRO A 172 1.79 12.84 -18.94
C PRO A 172 0.31 13.26 -19.04
N VAL A 173 0.06 14.52 -19.42
CA VAL A 173 -1.30 15.08 -19.50
C VAL A 173 -2.19 14.25 -20.42
N PHE A 174 -1.66 13.75 -21.52
CA PHE A 174 -2.42 12.90 -22.44
C PHE A 174 -2.92 11.62 -21.78
N GLU A 175 -2.11 10.98 -20.94
CA GLU A 175 -2.50 9.75 -20.22
C GLU A 175 -3.56 10.00 -19.12
N GLN A 176 -3.72 11.25 -18.69
CA GLN A 176 -4.74 11.62 -17.70
C GLN A 176 -6.13 11.80 -18.32
N TYR A 177 -6.24 11.90 -19.65
CA TYR A 177 -7.49 12.10 -20.38
C TYR A 177 -7.99 10.84 -21.13
N VAL A 178 -7.28 9.74 -21.04
CA VAL A 178 -7.67 8.44 -21.62
C VAL A 178 -8.49 7.63 -20.62
#